data_34d84c73ed69712f9504636fccb203ad
#
_entry.id   34d84c73ed69712f9504636fccb203ad
#
_cell.length_a   1.000
_cell.length_b   1.000
_cell.length_c   1.000
_cell.angle_alpha   90.00
_cell.angle_beta   90.00
_cell.angle_gamma   90.00
#
_symmetry.space_group_name_H-M   'P 1'
#
loop_
_entity.id
_entity.type
_entity.pdbx_description
1 polymer ?
#
loop_
_entity_poly.entity_id
_entity_poly.type
_entity_poly.pdbx_seq_one_letter_code
_entity_poly.pdbx_strand_id
1 'polypeptide(L)'
;MKQKALWINQIKGLCICLVVIYHSVITFYPHLSAFQHPWSQTLSKCWVYFNLYLAPFRMPVFFFISGYLIRRYIDDVPWKDSIDKRIWSIAYVLALWGVLQWVGLSHINDWLAPERDLSNSSNAAYADGWGEFLHGMITATTSLWYLYALVVYFTLCKLLSRWKVPMLALMILASLAINYLPLPWWGMNSVVRNMIFYSLGAWYGVSVMEWVKTVSLRRYGLLFALAVIVAFGLWMFNMPLPLCLLSIVGIMRLFWEMEQRFPPSENSLLNVVGSNTLAIYTTHRILVEGFSLALIKPLNAGAWPPLAELALLLVYPFASLLICTLVGLMVRKLSSALFGDLFFTPPTKHLAAVQAR
;
A
#
# COMPACT_ATOMS: atom_id res chain seq x y z
N MET A 1 -9.93 24.90 -16.92
CA MET A 1 -9.85 23.53 -16.33
C MET A 1 -8.47 23.37 -15.73
N LYS A 2 -8.32 23.08 -14.40
CA LYS A 2 -7.00 22.78 -13.82
C LYS A 2 -6.52 21.45 -14.41
N GLN A 3 -5.40 21.50 -15.12
CA GLN A 3 -4.76 20.31 -15.68
C GLN A 3 -4.52 19.30 -14.58
N LYS A 4 -5.03 18.10 -14.75
CA LYS A 4 -4.93 17.01 -13.76
C LYS A 4 -3.47 16.60 -13.70
N ALA A 5 -2.83 16.69 -12.53
CA ALA A 5 -1.42 16.30 -12.38
C ALA A 5 -1.29 14.78 -12.51
N LEU A 6 -1.15 14.31 -13.75
CA LEU A 6 -1.14 12.88 -14.08
C LEU A 6 0.05 12.15 -13.46
N TRP A 7 1.18 12.82 -13.31
CA TRP A 7 2.36 12.25 -12.65
C TRP A 7 2.12 11.81 -11.20
N ILE A 8 1.27 12.54 -10.44
CA ILE A 8 0.88 12.12 -9.08
C ILE A 8 0.10 10.80 -9.14
N ASN A 9 -0.77 10.66 -10.12
CA ASN A 9 -1.53 9.43 -10.31
C ASN A 9 -0.65 8.27 -10.74
N GLN A 10 0.38 8.54 -11.57
CA GLN A 10 1.39 7.54 -11.95
C GLN A 10 2.19 7.05 -10.74
N ILE A 11 2.57 7.93 -9.80
CA ILE A 11 3.25 7.50 -8.58
C ILE A 11 2.35 6.59 -7.74
N LYS A 12 1.05 6.89 -7.61
CA LYS A 12 0.10 5.97 -6.96
C LYS A 12 0.06 4.62 -7.65
N GLY A 13 0.05 4.62 -8.99
CA GLY A 13 0.13 3.39 -9.79
C GLY A 13 1.40 2.60 -9.51
N LEU A 14 2.55 3.25 -9.48
CA LEU A 14 3.81 2.61 -9.12
C LEU A 14 3.77 2.03 -7.70
N CYS A 15 3.30 2.79 -6.71
CA CYS A 15 3.24 2.32 -5.33
C CYS A 15 2.37 1.06 -5.19
N ILE A 16 1.19 1.00 -5.82
CA ILE A 16 0.33 -0.19 -5.74
C ILE A 16 0.94 -1.39 -6.48
N CYS A 17 1.60 -1.18 -7.62
CA CYS A 17 2.35 -2.25 -8.30
C CYS A 17 3.41 -2.86 -7.36
N LEU A 18 4.18 -2.02 -6.67
CA LEU A 18 5.19 -2.47 -5.72
C LEU A 18 4.59 -3.15 -4.48
N VAL A 19 3.39 -2.77 -4.06
CA VAL A 19 2.66 -3.47 -2.99
C VAL A 19 2.24 -4.87 -3.42
N VAL A 20 1.72 -5.03 -4.64
CA VAL A 20 1.34 -6.35 -5.18
C VAL A 20 2.58 -7.26 -5.32
N ILE A 21 3.67 -6.75 -5.91
CA ILE A 21 4.95 -7.48 -6.01
C ILE A 21 5.47 -7.88 -4.63
N TYR A 22 5.42 -6.98 -3.65
CA TYR A 22 5.82 -7.28 -2.29
C TYR A 22 5.03 -8.46 -1.71
N HIS A 23 3.70 -8.40 -1.79
CA HIS A 23 2.86 -9.47 -1.26
C HIS A 23 3.05 -10.79 -2.01
N SER A 24 3.25 -10.78 -3.33
CA SER A 24 3.57 -11.99 -4.07
C SER A 24 4.87 -12.64 -3.59
N VAL A 25 5.91 -11.85 -3.35
CA VAL A 25 7.21 -12.34 -2.88
C VAL A 25 7.13 -12.87 -1.44
N ILE A 26 6.57 -12.10 -0.48
CA ILE A 26 6.55 -12.50 0.92
C ILE A 26 5.59 -13.67 1.23
N THR A 27 4.61 -13.91 0.36
CA THR A 27 3.68 -15.02 0.53
C THR A 27 4.24 -16.32 -0.05
N PHE A 28 4.94 -16.24 -1.18
CA PHE A 28 5.43 -17.41 -1.91
C PHE A 28 6.86 -17.81 -1.56
N TYR A 29 7.78 -16.86 -1.46
CA TYR A 29 9.23 -17.14 -1.33
C TYR A 29 9.72 -17.62 0.04
N PRO A 30 9.01 -17.45 1.17
CA PRO A 30 9.36 -18.17 2.40
C PRO A 30 9.26 -19.70 2.27
N HIS A 31 8.52 -20.21 1.30
CA HIS A 31 8.44 -21.65 0.98
C HIS A 31 9.58 -22.16 0.08
N LEU A 32 10.76 -21.55 0.20
CA LEU A 32 11.94 -21.82 -0.62
C LEU A 32 12.57 -23.19 -0.45
N SER A 33 12.22 -23.92 0.60
CA SER A 33 12.61 -25.34 0.75
C SER A 33 12.11 -26.22 -0.41
N ALA A 34 11.11 -25.76 -1.16
CA ALA A 34 10.65 -26.39 -2.38
C ALA A 34 11.62 -26.24 -3.55
N PHE A 35 12.46 -25.20 -3.55
CA PHE A 35 13.47 -24.98 -4.58
C PHE A 35 14.77 -25.68 -4.25
N GLN A 36 15.16 -26.64 -5.08
CA GLN A 36 16.30 -27.52 -4.79
C GLN A 36 17.61 -26.95 -5.33
N HIS A 37 17.57 -26.04 -6.31
CA HIS A 37 18.76 -25.54 -6.96
C HIS A 37 19.34 -24.29 -6.29
N PRO A 38 20.68 -24.19 -6.09
CA PRO A 38 21.32 -23.06 -5.41
C PRO A 38 21.06 -21.71 -6.08
N TRP A 39 20.97 -21.66 -7.40
CA TRP A 39 20.66 -20.45 -8.16
C TRP A 39 19.24 -19.95 -7.89
N SER A 40 18.29 -20.85 -7.79
CA SER A 40 16.88 -20.52 -7.46
C SER A 40 16.80 -19.94 -6.06
N GLN A 41 17.48 -20.53 -5.08
CA GLN A 41 17.56 -20.00 -3.72
C GLN A 41 18.21 -18.62 -3.68
N THR A 42 19.27 -18.38 -4.46
CA THR A 42 19.94 -17.09 -4.54
C THR A 42 19.01 -16.04 -5.14
N LEU A 43 18.35 -16.33 -6.26
CA LEU A 43 17.43 -15.42 -6.92
C LEU A 43 16.24 -15.07 -6.02
N SER A 44 15.70 -16.02 -5.29
CA SER A 44 14.60 -15.76 -4.35
C SER A 44 15.04 -14.86 -3.19
N LYS A 45 16.24 -15.04 -2.64
CA LYS A 45 16.82 -14.12 -1.65
C LYS A 45 16.99 -12.72 -2.24
N CYS A 46 17.45 -12.60 -3.50
CA CYS A 46 17.53 -11.30 -4.19
C CYS A 46 16.16 -10.61 -4.26
N TRP A 47 15.09 -11.33 -4.58
CA TRP A 47 13.73 -10.77 -4.57
C TRP A 47 13.30 -10.31 -3.18
N VAL A 48 13.57 -11.10 -2.14
CA VAL A 48 13.25 -10.73 -0.75
C VAL A 48 13.99 -9.46 -0.34
N TYR A 49 15.30 -9.41 -0.57
CA TYR A 49 16.10 -8.21 -0.28
C TYR A 49 15.66 -6.99 -1.08
N PHE A 50 15.41 -7.14 -2.39
CA PHE A 50 14.88 -6.06 -3.21
C PHE A 50 13.61 -5.46 -2.61
N ASN A 51 12.67 -6.30 -2.20
CA ASN A 51 11.44 -5.84 -1.57
C ASN A 51 11.66 -5.20 -0.19
N LEU A 52 12.63 -5.71 0.58
CA LEU A 52 13.01 -5.13 1.87
C LEU A 52 13.58 -3.72 1.69
N TYR A 53 14.50 -3.54 0.72
CA TYR A 53 15.10 -2.25 0.41
C TYR A 53 14.12 -1.22 -0.15
N LEU A 54 12.99 -1.65 -0.73
CA LEU A 54 11.92 -0.77 -1.16
C LEU A 54 10.92 -0.40 -0.03
N ALA A 55 11.04 -0.97 1.16
CA ALA A 55 10.13 -0.68 2.27
C ALA A 55 10.08 0.81 2.64
N PRO A 56 11.22 1.55 2.73
CA PRO A 56 11.21 2.99 3.00
C PRO A 56 10.55 3.84 1.91
N PHE A 57 10.33 3.28 0.74
CA PHE A 57 9.73 3.95 -0.40
C PHE A 57 8.21 3.72 -0.50
N ARG A 58 7.75 2.45 -0.53
CA ARG A 58 6.38 2.08 -0.92
C ARG A 58 5.29 2.81 -0.14
N MET A 59 5.26 2.59 1.17
CA MET A 59 4.19 3.11 2.02
C MET A 59 4.36 4.59 2.37
N PRO A 60 5.57 5.10 2.70
CA PRO A 60 5.78 6.52 2.95
C PRO A 60 5.34 7.42 1.79
N VAL A 61 5.72 7.10 0.56
CA VAL A 61 5.31 7.85 -0.64
C VAL A 61 3.80 7.78 -0.83
N PHE A 62 3.22 6.59 -0.69
CA PHE A 62 1.77 6.41 -0.88
C PHE A 62 0.94 7.19 0.16
N PHE A 63 1.37 7.20 1.42
CA PHE A 63 0.73 8.00 2.46
C PHE A 63 0.90 9.50 2.25
N PHE A 64 2.09 9.95 1.88
CA PHE A 64 2.31 11.37 1.58
C PHE A 64 1.38 11.87 0.47
N ILE A 65 1.27 11.13 -0.63
CA ILE A 65 0.35 11.47 -1.73
C ILE A 65 -1.10 11.44 -1.27
N SER A 66 -1.47 10.45 -0.46
CA SER A 66 -2.83 10.35 0.06
C SER A 66 -3.20 11.57 0.93
N GLY A 67 -2.29 11.99 1.80
CA GLY A 67 -2.45 13.23 2.58
C GLY A 67 -2.53 14.47 1.69
N TYR A 68 -1.63 14.61 0.71
CA TYR A 68 -1.65 15.73 -0.22
C TYR A 68 -2.97 15.87 -0.99
N LEU A 69 -3.53 14.76 -1.46
CA LEU A 69 -4.77 14.76 -2.26
C LEU A 69 -6.00 15.16 -1.45
N ILE A 70 -6.00 14.95 -0.14
CA ILE A 70 -7.16 15.25 0.71
C ILE A 70 -7.05 16.59 1.45
N ARG A 71 -5.97 17.34 1.30
CA ARG A 71 -5.67 18.55 2.07
C ARG A 71 -6.83 19.54 2.18
N ARG A 72 -7.62 19.73 1.08
CA ARG A 72 -8.81 20.59 1.09
C ARG A 72 -9.86 20.15 2.11
N TYR A 73 -9.98 18.84 2.36
CA TYR A 73 -10.92 18.32 3.35
C TYR A 73 -10.43 18.52 4.77
N ILE A 74 -9.13 18.79 4.97
CA ILE A 74 -8.58 19.12 6.29
C ILE A 74 -8.91 20.56 6.69
N ASP A 75 -8.57 21.51 5.82
CA ASP A 75 -8.61 22.94 6.16
C ASP A 75 -9.93 23.62 5.69
N ASP A 76 -10.44 23.33 4.48
CA ASP A 76 -11.47 24.12 3.82
C ASP A 76 -12.90 23.53 3.93
N VAL A 77 -13.03 22.20 4.02
CA VAL A 77 -14.33 21.51 3.97
C VAL A 77 -14.82 21.22 5.38
N PRO A 78 -16.07 21.56 5.75
CA PRO A 78 -16.60 21.28 7.08
C PRO A 78 -16.70 19.77 7.37
N TRP A 79 -16.76 19.41 8.67
CA TRP A 79 -16.83 18.00 9.11
C TRP A 79 -18.00 17.25 8.49
N LYS A 80 -19.19 17.85 8.46
CA LYS A 80 -20.39 17.24 7.90
C LYS A 80 -20.18 16.67 6.49
N ASP A 81 -19.50 17.43 5.61
CA ASP A 81 -19.26 17.03 4.22
C ASP A 81 -18.02 16.14 4.05
N SER A 82 -17.16 16.12 5.08
CA SER A 82 -15.92 15.34 5.09
C SER A 82 -16.14 13.92 5.59
N ILE A 83 -16.99 13.70 6.59
CA ILE A 83 -17.22 12.39 7.24
C ILE A 83 -17.65 11.35 6.20
N ASP A 84 -18.69 11.66 5.41
CA ASP A 84 -19.20 10.72 4.42
C ASP A 84 -18.16 10.29 3.38
N LYS A 85 -17.36 11.26 2.91
CA LYS A 85 -16.43 11.01 1.80
C LYS A 85 -15.11 10.42 2.25
N ARG A 86 -14.64 10.69 3.48
CA ARG A 86 -13.30 10.40 3.93
C ARG A 86 -13.22 9.42 5.10
N ILE A 87 -14.30 9.31 5.88
CA ILE A 87 -14.38 8.35 6.97
C ILE A 87 -15.33 7.22 6.59
N TRP A 88 -16.61 7.51 6.41
CA TRP A 88 -17.64 6.49 6.19
C TRP A 88 -17.40 5.66 4.94
N SER A 89 -17.06 6.30 3.80
CA SER A 89 -16.80 5.55 2.57
C SER A 89 -15.61 4.62 2.67
N ILE A 90 -14.53 5.02 3.36
CA ILE A 90 -13.34 4.19 3.53
C ILE A 90 -13.60 3.09 4.58
N ALA A 91 -14.28 3.42 5.69
CA ALA A 91 -14.65 2.45 6.72
C ALA A 91 -15.60 1.37 6.17
N TYR A 92 -16.54 1.75 5.31
CA TYR A 92 -17.41 0.80 4.62
C TYR A 92 -16.63 -0.19 3.76
N VAL A 93 -15.70 0.31 2.93
CA VAL A 93 -14.86 -0.55 2.09
C VAL A 93 -13.96 -1.44 2.96
N LEU A 94 -13.39 -0.90 4.03
CA LEU A 94 -12.59 -1.65 4.99
C LEU A 94 -13.38 -2.81 5.62
N ALA A 95 -14.60 -2.54 6.09
CA ALA A 95 -15.46 -3.55 6.71
C ALA A 95 -15.90 -4.62 5.69
N LEU A 96 -16.42 -4.20 4.53
CA LEU A 96 -16.89 -5.11 3.48
C LEU A 96 -15.75 -6.01 2.98
N TRP A 97 -14.63 -5.42 2.57
CA TRP A 97 -13.49 -6.18 2.06
C TRP A 97 -12.74 -6.93 3.16
N GLY A 98 -12.81 -6.48 4.42
CA GLY A 98 -12.33 -7.25 5.57
C GLY A 98 -13.04 -8.59 5.66
N VAL A 99 -14.37 -8.59 5.62
CA VAL A 99 -15.19 -9.82 5.63
C VAL A 99 -14.93 -10.67 4.37
N LEU A 100 -14.90 -10.05 3.19
CA LEU A 100 -14.63 -10.78 1.94
C LEU A 100 -13.24 -11.44 1.92
N GLN A 101 -12.22 -10.76 2.48
CA GLN A 101 -10.89 -11.36 2.63
C GLN A 101 -10.88 -12.48 3.66
N TRP A 102 -11.52 -12.29 4.80
CA TRP A 102 -11.60 -13.33 5.83
C TRP A 102 -12.27 -14.60 5.29
N VAL A 103 -13.46 -14.48 4.72
CA VAL A 103 -14.18 -15.62 4.13
C VAL A 103 -13.39 -16.22 2.96
N GLY A 104 -12.90 -15.38 2.03
CA GLY A 104 -12.20 -15.85 0.84
C GLY A 104 -10.87 -16.57 1.15
N LEU A 105 -10.08 -16.03 2.09
CA LEU A 105 -8.78 -16.61 2.46
C LEU A 105 -8.94 -17.88 3.29
N SER A 106 -9.95 -17.95 4.18
CA SER A 106 -10.28 -19.19 4.91
C SER A 106 -10.63 -20.30 3.93
N HIS A 107 -11.55 -20.06 2.98
CA HIS A 107 -11.94 -21.08 1.97
C HIS A 107 -10.76 -21.50 1.07
N ILE A 108 -9.93 -20.57 0.63
CA ILE A 108 -8.74 -20.87 -0.18
C ILE A 108 -7.76 -21.74 0.62
N ASN A 109 -7.56 -21.44 1.90
CA ASN A 109 -6.68 -22.20 2.76
C ASN A 109 -7.22 -23.62 2.97
N ASP A 110 -8.51 -23.77 3.31
CA ASP A 110 -9.16 -25.07 3.52
C ASP A 110 -9.10 -25.95 2.26
N TRP A 111 -9.18 -25.33 1.08
CA TRP A 111 -9.15 -26.07 -0.18
C TRP A 111 -7.73 -26.42 -0.64
N LEU A 112 -6.78 -25.48 -0.55
CA LEU A 112 -5.43 -25.65 -1.12
C LEU A 112 -4.39 -26.12 -0.11
N ALA A 113 -4.57 -25.83 1.18
CA ALA A 113 -3.60 -26.16 2.23
C ALA A 113 -4.30 -26.47 3.57
N PRO A 114 -5.18 -27.48 3.65
CA PRO A 114 -5.95 -27.80 4.85
C PRO A 114 -5.04 -28.20 6.05
N GLU A 115 -3.83 -28.66 5.77
CA GLU A 115 -2.84 -29.03 6.78
C GLU A 115 -2.04 -27.86 7.37
N ARG A 116 -2.27 -26.63 6.85
CA ARG A 116 -1.53 -25.45 7.30
C ARG A 116 -2.03 -24.99 8.66
N ASP A 117 -1.14 -24.97 9.64
CA ASP A 117 -1.42 -24.38 10.94
C ASP A 117 -1.43 -22.85 10.86
N LEU A 118 -2.58 -22.25 11.10
CA LEU A 118 -2.81 -20.81 11.13
C LEU A 118 -3.01 -20.26 12.55
N SER A 119 -2.98 -21.11 13.58
CA SER A 119 -3.25 -20.75 14.99
C SER A 119 -2.36 -19.62 15.52
N ASN A 120 -1.16 -19.47 14.96
CA ASN A 120 -0.22 -18.40 15.30
C ASN A 120 -0.34 -17.17 14.38
N SER A 121 -1.30 -17.13 13.47
CA SER A 121 -1.47 -16.00 12.57
C SER A 121 -2.20 -14.87 13.28
N SER A 122 -1.54 -13.73 13.44
CA SER A 122 -2.17 -12.53 13.99
C SER A 122 -2.96 -11.71 12.96
N ASN A 123 -3.17 -12.23 11.74
CA ASN A 123 -3.90 -11.51 10.69
C ASN A 123 -5.40 -11.82 10.76
N ALA A 124 -6.23 -10.79 10.86
CA ALA A 124 -7.70 -10.90 10.91
C ALA A 124 -8.30 -11.76 9.79
N ALA A 125 -7.63 -11.87 8.65
CA ALA A 125 -8.08 -12.70 7.53
C ALA A 125 -8.02 -14.21 7.79
N TYR A 126 -7.35 -14.63 8.85
CA TYR A 126 -7.24 -16.05 9.28
C TYR A 126 -7.84 -16.29 10.66
N ALA A 127 -8.67 -15.40 11.15
CA ALA A 127 -9.33 -15.53 12.45
C ALA A 127 -10.28 -16.72 12.49
N ASP A 128 -10.27 -17.46 13.58
CA ASP A 128 -11.14 -18.64 13.79
C ASP A 128 -12.61 -18.25 14.05
N GLY A 129 -12.85 -17.00 14.47
CA GLY A 129 -14.20 -16.52 14.76
C GLY A 129 -14.32 -15.00 14.75
N TRP A 130 -15.59 -14.53 14.89
CA TRP A 130 -15.92 -13.10 14.85
C TRP A 130 -15.18 -12.25 15.89
N GLY A 131 -14.96 -12.78 17.09
CA GLY A 131 -14.26 -12.05 18.15
C GLY A 131 -12.81 -11.74 17.78
N GLU A 132 -12.10 -12.73 17.27
CA GLU A 132 -10.73 -12.59 16.82
C GLU A 132 -10.63 -11.74 15.56
N PHE A 133 -11.54 -11.94 14.60
CA PHE A 133 -11.64 -11.10 13.40
C PHE A 133 -11.82 -9.61 13.77
N LEU A 134 -12.78 -9.28 14.64
CA LEU A 134 -13.01 -7.90 15.06
C LEU A 134 -11.82 -7.33 15.84
N HIS A 135 -11.20 -8.12 16.72
CA HIS A 135 -9.97 -7.71 17.40
C HIS A 135 -8.86 -7.37 16.40
N GLY A 136 -8.63 -8.22 15.40
CA GLY A 136 -7.65 -7.97 14.35
C GLY A 136 -7.98 -6.75 13.50
N MET A 137 -9.25 -6.50 13.20
CA MET A 137 -9.67 -5.28 12.48
C MET A 137 -9.45 -4.01 13.32
N ILE A 138 -9.69 -4.02 14.63
CA ILE A 138 -9.49 -2.88 15.54
C ILE A 138 -7.99 -2.61 15.75
N THR A 139 -7.17 -3.65 15.86
CA THR A 139 -5.72 -3.54 16.04
C THR A 139 -4.96 -3.35 14.72
N ALA A 140 -5.70 -3.15 13.60
CA ALA A 140 -5.16 -3.00 12.25
C ALA A 140 -4.29 -4.20 11.78
N THR A 141 -4.39 -5.37 12.42
CA THR A 141 -3.70 -6.61 12.02
C THR A 141 -4.44 -7.29 10.86
N THR A 142 -4.61 -6.55 9.78
CA THR A 142 -5.30 -6.96 8.55
C THR A 142 -4.50 -6.54 7.33
N SER A 143 -4.62 -7.26 6.24
CA SER A 143 -4.03 -6.87 4.95
C SER A 143 -4.55 -5.50 4.46
N LEU A 144 -5.68 -5.04 5.01
CA LEU A 144 -6.31 -3.75 4.69
C LEU A 144 -5.89 -2.63 5.66
N TRP A 145 -4.86 -2.81 6.48
CA TRP A 145 -4.39 -1.83 7.45
C TRP A 145 -4.18 -0.41 6.89
N TYR A 146 -3.86 -0.30 5.60
CA TYR A 146 -3.74 1.00 4.94
C TYR A 146 -5.07 1.78 4.92
N LEU A 147 -6.21 1.12 4.66
CA LEU A 147 -7.53 1.78 4.71
C LEU A 147 -7.88 2.21 6.13
N TYR A 148 -7.58 1.36 7.12
CA TYR A 148 -7.71 1.72 8.54
C TYR A 148 -6.88 2.99 8.85
N ALA A 149 -5.62 3.00 8.44
CA ALA A 149 -4.72 4.12 8.63
C ALA A 149 -5.25 5.41 7.99
N LEU A 150 -5.83 5.34 6.77
CA LEU A 150 -6.42 6.52 6.12
C LEU A 150 -7.54 7.16 6.94
N VAL A 151 -8.42 6.36 7.55
CA VAL A 151 -9.49 6.86 8.41
C VAL A 151 -8.92 7.53 9.65
N VAL A 152 -8.00 6.86 10.34
CA VAL A 152 -7.35 7.38 11.56
C VAL A 152 -6.57 8.67 11.25
N TYR A 153 -5.74 8.67 10.23
CA TYR A 153 -4.91 9.82 9.89
C TYR A 153 -5.73 11.03 9.43
N PHE A 154 -6.77 10.80 8.63
CA PHE A 154 -7.68 11.88 8.25
C PHE A 154 -8.31 12.52 9.47
N THR A 155 -8.86 11.70 10.36
CA THR A 155 -9.51 12.16 11.59
C THR A 155 -8.56 12.96 12.47
N LEU A 156 -7.36 12.42 12.72
CA LEU A 156 -6.33 13.09 13.52
C LEU A 156 -5.86 14.39 12.88
N CYS A 157 -5.53 14.38 11.58
CA CYS A 157 -5.07 15.57 10.87
C CYS A 157 -6.11 16.69 10.90
N LYS A 158 -7.39 16.35 10.78
CA LYS A 158 -8.47 17.34 10.80
C LYS A 158 -8.75 17.86 12.21
N LEU A 159 -8.76 17.01 13.23
CA LEU A 159 -8.91 17.41 14.63
C LEU A 159 -7.76 18.30 15.11
N LEU A 160 -6.54 17.97 14.73
CA LEU A 160 -5.31 18.60 15.19
C LEU A 160 -4.78 19.66 14.21
N SER A 161 -5.60 20.10 13.25
CA SER A 161 -5.21 21.06 12.21
C SER A 161 -4.73 22.41 12.73
N ARG A 162 -5.13 22.80 13.96
CA ARG A 162 -4.65 24.02 14.62
C ARG A 162 -3.24 23.90 15.21
N TRP A 163 -2.75 22.66 15.41
CA TRP A 163 -1.51 22.36 16.14
C TRP A 163 -0.52 21.60 15.24
N LYS A 164 -0.44 21.99 13.96
CA LYS A 164 0.32 21.27 12.91
C LYS A 164 1.78 21.01 13.32
N VAL A 165 2.48 22.03 13.78
CA VAL A 165 3.93 21.91 14.11
C VAL A 165 4.18 21.00 15.31
N PRO A 166 3.58 21.23 16.51
CA PRO A 166 3.84 20.34 17.64
C PRO A 166 3.36 18.91 17.38
N MET A 167 2.28 18.72 16.61
CA MET A 167 1.83 17.37 16.26
C MET A 167 2.77 16.67 15.30
N LEU A 168 3.34 17.36 14.31
CA LEU A 168 4.40 16.76 13.48
C LEU A 168 5.61 16.34 14.29
N ALA A 169 6.05 17.17 15.23
CA ALA A 169 7.15 16.82 16.13
C ALA A 169 6.82 15.55 16.95
N LEU A 170 5.61 15.46 17.50
CA LEU A 170 5.15 14.27 18.21
C LEU A 170 5.11 13.03 17.31
N MET A 171 4.62 13.17 16.06
CA MET A 171 4.57 12.08 15.10
C MET A 171 5.97 11.61 14.65
N ILE A 172 6.93 12.53 14.54
CA ILE A 172 8.35 12.18 14.31
C ILE A 172 8.87 11.34 15.48
N LEU A 173 8.68 11.80 16.70
CA LEU A 173 9.11 11.07 17.90
C LEU A 173 8.43 9.70 18.00
N ALA A 174 7.13 9.62 17.76
CA ALA A 174 6.40 8.36 17.75
C ALA A 174 6.88 7.40 16.65
N SER A 175 7.14 7.91 15.43
CA SER A 175 7.67 7.12 14.32
C SER A 175 9.08 6.57 14.58
N LEU A 176 9.90 7.30 15.33
CA LEU A 176 11.22 6.83 15.75
C LEU A 176 11.08 5.83 16.91
N ALA A 177 10.30 6.18 17.94
CA ALA A 177 10.15 5.38 19.15
C ALA A 177 9.58 3.98 18.87
N ILE A 178 8.62 3.86 17.94
CA ILE A 178 7.96 2.58 17.63
C ILE A 178 8.92 1.52 17.07
N ASN A 179 10.09 1.92 16.58
CA ASN A 179 11.11 0.98 16.11
C ASN A 179 11.88 0.31 17.27
N TYR A 180 11.90 0.94 18.45
CA TYR A 180 12.59 0.45 19.64
C TYR A 180 11.62 -0.03 20.71
N LEU A 181 10.39 0.50 20.71
CA LEU A 181 9.31 0.17 21.65
C LEU A 181 8.07 -0.26 20.87
N PRO A 182 8.10 -1.44 20.21
CA PRO A 182 6.99 -1.87 19.38
C PRO A 182 5.77 -2.26 20.25
N LEU A 183 4.59 -1.96 19.76
CA LEU A 183 3.33 -2.45 20.29
C LEU A 183 3.18 -3.95 19.95
N PRO A 184 2.35 -4.70 20.69
CA PRO A 184 2.15 -6.12 20.40
C PRO A 184 1.49 -6.39 19.03
N TRP A 185 0.88 -5.39 18.43
CA TRP A 185 0.16 -5.51 17.15
C TRP A 185 0.98 -4.89 16.00
N TRP A 186 1.40 -5.72 15.05
CA TRP A 186 2.20 -5.29 13.90
C TRP A 186 1.50 -4.22 13.04
N GLY A 187 0.16 -4.29 12.94
CA GLY A 187 -0.64 -3.31 12.19
C GLY A 187 -0.58 -1.93 12.83
N MET A 188 -0.75 -1.84 14.16
CA MET A 188 -0.62 -0.57 14.89
C MET A 188 0.78 0.00 14.82
N ASN A 189 1.83 -0.83 14.84
CA ASN A 189 3.21 -0.39 14.60
C ASN A 189 3.34 0.28 13.23
N SER A 190 2.73 -0.32 12.21
CA SER A 190 2.70 0.25 10.86
C SER A 190 1.90 1.56 10.79
N VAL A 191 0.77 1.64 11.48
CA VAL A 191 -0.03 2.87 11.59
C VAL A 191 0.76 3.99 12.26
N VAL A 192 1.35 3.76 13.43
CA VAL A 192 2.13 4.78 14.14
C VAL A 192 3.34 5.24 13.30
N ARG A 193 4.07 4.31 12.71
CA ARG A 193 5.27 4.61 11.91
C ARG A 193 4.99 5.50 10.71
N ASN A 194 3.85 5.31 10.04
CA ASN A 194 3.54 5.99 8.78
C ASN A 194 2.69 7.25 8.92
N MET A 195 2.18 7.57 10.11
CA MET A 195 1.31 8.72 10.34
C MET A 195 1.97 10.05 9.94
N ILE A 196 3.26 10.19 10.19
CA ILE A 196 4.06 11.39 9.83
C ILE A 196 4.01 11.70 8.34
N PHE A 197 4.07 10.70 7.46
CA PHE A 197 4.12 10.92 6.01
C PHE A 197 2.78 11.43 5.47
N TYR A 198 1.68 10.86 5.96
CA TYR A 198 0.36 11.34 5.61
C TYR A 198 0.12 12.76 6.11
N SER A 199 0.46 13.04 7.36
CA SER A 199 0.30 14.37 7.97
C SER A 199 1.16 15.43 7.29
N LEU A 200 2.40 15.08 6.92
CA LEU A 200 3.26 15.94 6.12
C LEU A 200 2.61 16.26 4.76
N GLY A 201 2.04 15.27 4.09
CA GLY A 201 1.31 15.47 2.83
C GLY A 201 0.05 16.33 3.01
N ALA A 202 -0.71 16.10 4.07
CA ALA A 202 -1.97 16.79 4.35
C ALA A 202 -1.78 18.27 4.73
N TRP A 203 -0.78 18.58 5.55
CA TRP A 203 -0.57 19.92 6.09
C TRP A 203 0.44 20.75 5.31
N TYR A 204 1.50 20.14 4.78
CA TYR A 204 2.61 20.82 4.11
C TYR A 204 2.88 20.32 2.69
N GLY A 205 2.02 19.43 2.17
CA GLY A 205 2.22 18.83 0.88
C GLY A 205 2.36 19.82 -0.28
N VAL A 206 1.65 20.98 -0.23
CA VAL A 206 1.79 22.03 -1.25
C VAL A 206 3.19 22.61 -1.21
N SER A 207 3.67 23.04 -0.05
CA SER A 207 5.00 23.63 0.12
C SER A 207 6.11 22.65 -0.27
N VAL A 208 5.98 21.37 0.12
CA VAL A 208 6.93 20.32 -0.27
C VAL A 208 6.94 20.15 -1.79
N MET A 209 5.76 20.12 -2.43
CA MET A 209 5.66 19.96 -3.88
C MET A 209 6.25 21.15 -4.66
N GLU A 210 6.01 22.37 -4.19
CA GLU A 210 6.60 23.57 -4.78
C GLU A 210 8.12 23.58 -4.62
N TRP A 211 8.60 23.27 -3.44
CA TRP A 211 10.03 23.16 -3.18
C TRP A 211 10.69 22.09 -4.07
N VAL A 212 10.11 20.91 -4.18
CA VAL A 212 10.60 19.83 -5.05
C VAL A 212 10.71 20.27 -6.51
N LYS A 213 9.76 21.06 -7.02
CA LYS A 213 9.79 21.58 -8.40
C LYS A 213 10.90 22.60 -8.64
N THR A 214 11.21 23.42 -7.65
CA THR A 214 12.16 24.54 -7.78
C THR A 214 13.60 24.19 -7.47
N VAL A 215 13.86 23.12 -6.70
CA VAL A 215 15.20 22.68 -6.32
C VAL A 215 16.03 22.30 -7.54
N SER A 216 17.23 22.88 -7.68
CA SER A 216 18.17 22.56 -8.75
C SER A 216 18.92 21.27 -8.48
N LEU A 217 18.66 20.23 -9.27
CA LEU A 217 19.43 18.95 -9.16
C LEU A 217 20.93 19.14 -9.47
N ARG A 218 21.29 20.06 -10.38
CA ARG A 218 22.73 20.32 -10.68
C ARG A 218 23.44 20.87 -9.47
N ARG A 219 22.79 21.74 -8.68
CA ARG A 219 23.39 22.37 -7.50
C ARG A 219 23.41 21.47 -6.28
N TYR A 220 22.34 20.68 -6.07
CA TYR A 220 22.14 19.92 -4.83
C TYR A 220 22.21 18.41 -5.01
N GLY A 221 22.43 17.90 -6.23
CA GLY A 221 22.42 16.46 -6.51
C GLY A 221 23.46 15.69 -5.70
N LEU A 222 24.68 16.22 -5.55
CA LEU A 222 25.71 15.60 -4.72
C LEU A 222 25.31 15.55 -3.25
N LEU A 223 24.78 16.66 -2.71
CA LEU A 223 24.29 16.70 -1.33
C LEU A 223 23.13 15.74 -1.10
N PHE A 224 22.22 15.61 -2.09
CA PHE A 224 21.14 14.65 -2.01
C PHE A 224 21.67 13.20 -2.01
N ALA A 225 22.63 12.88 -2.88
CA ALA A 225 23.26 11.57 -2.92
C ALA A 225 23.96 11.22 -1.60
N LEU A 226 24.73 12.16 -1.04
CA LEU A 226 25.35 11.99 0.28
C LEU A 226 24.31 11.80 1.38
N ALA A 227 23.24 12.59 1.37
CA ALA A 227 22.14 12.44 2.33
C ALA A 227 21.46 11.07 2.24
N VAL A 228 21.29 10.52 1.02
CA VAL A 228 20.76 9.17 0.82
C VAL A 228 21.70 8.10 1.40
N ILE A 229 23.02 8.24 1.20
CA ILE A 229 24.01 7.30 1.76
C ILE A 229 23.96 7.33 3.30
N VAL A 230 23.94 8.52 3.90
CA VAL A 230 23.83 8.67 5.36
C VAL A 230 22.50 8.10 5.88
N ALA A 231 21.40 8.41 5.20
CA ALA A 231 20.08 7.92 5.59
C ALA A 231 19.96 6.39 5.46
N PHE A 232 20.62 5.80 4.45
CA PHE A 232 20.73 4.36 4.30
C PHE A 232 21.52 3.74 5.48
N GLY A 233 22.64 4.36 5.87
CA GLY A 233 23.38 3.97 7.07
C GLY A 233 22.50 4.03 8.34
N LEU A 234 21.74 5.11 8.55
CA LEU A 234 20.82 5.25 9.67
C LEU A 234 19.71 4.20 9.64
N TRP A 235 19.22 3.84 8.46
CA TRP A 235 18.23 2.76 8.32
C TRP A 235 18.78 1.41 8.80
N MET A 236 20.05 1.11 8.56
CA MET A 236 20.71 -0.10 9.09
C MET A 236 20.76 -0.11 10.63
N PHE A 237 20.67 1.05 11.27
CA PHE A 237 20.51 1.21 12.73
C PHE A 237 19.05 1.37 13.18
N ASN A 238 18.11 0.84 12.39
CA ASN A 238 16.67 0.88 12.68
C ASN A 238 16.05 2.29 12.73
N MET A 239 16.63 3.26 12.01
CA MET A 239 16.15 4.64 11.87
C MET A 239 15.70 4.92 10.42
N PRO A 240 14.56 4.39 9.94
CA PRO A 240 14.15 4.48 8.53
C PRO A 240 13.66 5.88 8.11
N LEU A 241 13.27 6.74 9.05
CA LEU A 241 12.59 8.00 8.78
C LEU A 241 13.32 8.92 7.78
N PRO A 242 14.64 9.18 7.91
CA PRO A 242 15.35 10.04 6.96
C PRO A 242 15.31 9.48 5.53
N LEU A 243 15.51 8.17 5.38
CA LEU A 243 15.46 7.53 4.06
C LEU A 243 14.07 7.58 3.44
N CYS A 244 13.01 7.42 4.25
CA CYS A 244 11.63 7.58 3.81
C CYS A 244 11.34 9.00 3.29
N LEU A 245 11.80 10.03 3.99
CA LEU A 245 11.63 11.42 3.57
C LEU A 245 12.38 11.73 2.28
N LEU A 246 13.62 11.26 2.16
CA LEU A 246 14.41 11.40 0.92
C LEU A 246 13.79 10.63 -0.24
N SER A 247 13.19 9.47 0.01
CA SER A 247 12.47 8.70 -1.00
C SER A 247 11.25 9.46 -1.52
N ILE A 248 10.50 10.15 -0.65
CA ILE A 248 9.39 11.01 -1.07
C ILE A 248 9.90 12.13 -1.98
N VAL A 249 10.92 12.86 -1.57
CA VAL A 249 11.50 13.96 -2.35
C VAL A 249 12.04 13.46 -3.70
N GLY A 250 12.81 12.38 -3.69
CA GLY A 250 13.42 11.81 -4.88
C GLY A 250 12.39 11.37 -5.92
N ILE A 251 11.34 10.64 -5.51
CA ILE A 251 10.32 10.15 -6.45
C ILE A 251 9.44 11.30 -6.97
N MET A 252 9.07 12.26 -6.11
CA MET A 252 8.31 13.42 -6.55
C MET A 252 9.09 14.21 -7.62
N ARG A 253 10.40 14.40 -7.41
CA ARG A 253 11.26 15.08 -8.36
C ARG A 253 11.40 14.30 -9.67
N LEU A 254 11.63 13.00 -9.58
CA LEU A 254 11.77 12.13 -10.76
C LEU A 254 10.52 12.19 -11.64
N PHE A 255 9.34 11.99 -11.08
CA PHE A 255 8.10 11.99 -11.85
C PHE A 255 7.72 13.39 -12.36
N TRP A 256 8.03 14.43 -11.60
CA TRP A 256 7.90 15.80 -12.08
C TRP A 256 8.77 16.05 -13.33
N GLU A 257 10.03 15.68 -13.33
CA GLU A 257 10.91 15.84 -14.48
C GLU A 257 10.50 14.97 -15.68
N MET A 258 10.06 13.73 -15.39
CA MET A 258 9.51 12.85 -16.42
C MET A 258 8.29 13.49 -17.10
N GLU A 259 7.36 14.08 -16.34
CA GLU A 259 6.19 14.77 -16.90
C GLU A 259 6.59 15.95 -17.79
N GLN A 260 7.63 16.71 -17.41
CA GLN A 260 8.11 17.83 -18.21
C GLN A 260 8.73 17.41 -19.54
N ARG A 261 9.39 16.24 -19.56
CA ARG A 261 10.07 15.72 -20.77
C ARG A 261 9.15 14.83 -21.61
N PHE A 262 8.32 14.05 -20.96
CA PHE A 262 7.43 13.05 -21.54
C PHE A 262 6.05 13.16 -20.92
N PRO A 263 5.20 14.11 -21.37
CA PRO A 263 3.87 14.28 -20.79
C PRO A 263 3.07 12.98 -20.84
N PRO A 264 2.59 12.48 -19.69
CA PRO A 264 1.89 11.21 -19.63
C PRO A 264 0.47 11.34 -20.23
N SER A 265 0.03 10.28 -20.92
CA SER A 265 -1.36 10.13 -21.33
C SER A 265 -2.22 9.63 -20.14
N GLU A 266 -3.50 10.01 -20.10
CA GLU A 266 -4.47 9.45 -19.15
C GLU A 266 -4.60 7.93 -19.29
N ASN A 267 -4.42 7.40 -20.50
CA ASN A 267 -4.48 5.99 -20.83
C ASN A 267 -3.17 5.24 -20.60
N SER A 268 -2.11 5.91 -20.12
CA SER A 268 -0.88 5.21 -19.79
C SER A 268 -1.12 4.20 -18.67
N LEU A 269 -0.42 3.06 -18.71
CA LEU A 269 -0.62 1.93 -17.80
C LEU A 269 -0.60 2.38 -16.32
N LEU A 270 0.39 3.17 -15.93
CA LEU A 270 0.50 3.66 -14.55
C LEU A 270 -0.65 4.61 -14.16
N ASN A 271 -1.21 5.38 -15.10
CA ASN A 271 -2.37 6.22 -14.83
C ASN A 271 -3.64 5.41 -14.66
N VAL A 272 -3.85 4.38 -15.49
CA VAL A 272 -4.99 3.45 -15.35
C VAL A 272 -4.91 2.74 -14.00
N VAL A 273 -3.75 2.18 -13.65
CA VAL A 273 -3.51 1.52 -12.36
C VAL A 273 -3.70 2.51 -11.20
N GLY A 274 -3.12 3.71 -11.30
CA GLY A 274 -3.20 4.75 -10.27
C GLY A 274 -4.61 5.29 -10.03
N SER A 275 -5.47 5.24 -11.03
CA SER A 275 -6.90 5.59 -10.91
C SER A 275 -7.73 4.49 -10.25
N ASN A 276 -7.26 3.25 -10.27
CA ASN A 276 -7.97 2.07 -9.76
C ASN A 276 -7.26 1.39 -8.57
N THR A 277 -6.40 2.12 -7.87
CA THR A 277 -5.60 1.57 -6.75
C THR A 277 -6.44 0.87 -5.69
N LEU A 278 -7.63 1.36 -5.38
CA LEU A 278 -8.51 0.79 -4.36
C LEU A 278 -8.95 -0.62 -4.74
N ALA A 279 -9.41 -0.83 -5.97
CA ALA A 279 -9.88 -2.14 -6.43
C ALA A 279 -8.74 -3.17 -6.46
N ILE A 280 -7.57 -2.77 -6.98
CA ILE A 280 -6.38 -3.62 -6.99
C ILE A 280 -5.94 -3.94 -5.57
N TYR A 281 -5.94 -2.93 -4.67
CA TYR A 281 -5.53 -3.10 -3.29
C TYR A 281 -6.44 -4.06 -2.50
N THR A 282 -7.75 -4.02 -2.71
CA THR A 282 -8.68 -4.87 -1.97
C THR A 282 -8.70 -6.32 -2.46
N THR A 283 -8.46 -6.55 -3.76
CA THR A 283 -8.54 -7.88 -4.37
C THR A 283 -7.22 -8.66 -4.35
N HIS A 284 -6.06 -7.97 -4.43
CA HIS A 284 -4.78 -8.64 -4.68
C HIS A 284 -4.40 -9.68 -3.63
N ARG A 285 -4.76 -9.46 -2.35
CA ARG A 285 -4.37 -10.38 -1.27
C ARG A 285 -4.98 -11.77 -1.45
N ILE A 286 -6.26 -11.83 -1.84
CA ILE A 286 -6.96 -13.10 -2.10
C ILE A 286 -6.28 -13.84 -3.26
N LEU A 287 -5.98 -13.13 -4.34
CA LEU A 287 -5.37 -13.71 -5.53
C LEU A 287 -3.94 -14.21 -5.28
N VAL A 288 -3.12 -13.39 -4.64
CA VAL A 288 -1.72 -13.73 -4.32
C VAL A 288 -1.65 -14.97 -3.42
N GLU A 289 -2.51 -15.06 -2.40
CA GLU A 289 -2.58 -16.24 -1.55
C GLU A 289 -2.99 -17.48 -2.34
N GLY A 290 -4.04 -17.39 -3.14
CA GLY A 290 -4.49 -18.49 -3.99
C GLY A 290 -3.40 -18.99 -4.95
N PHE A 291 -2.68 -18.07 -5.62
CA PHE A 291 -1.58 -18.45 -6.51
C PHE A 291 -0.42 -19.08 -5.76
N SER A 292 -0.04 -18.52 -4.62
CA SER A 292 1.04 -19.05 -3.80
C SER A 292 0.75 -20.48 -3.35
N LEU A 293 -0.41 -20.72 -2.74
CA LEU A 293 -0.81 -22.04 -2.25
C LEU A 293 -0.98 -23.07 -3.39
N ALA A 294 -1.53 -22.64 -4.53
CA ALA A 294 -1.67 -23.51 -5.68
C ALA A 294 -0.33 -23.98 -6.27
N LEU A 295 0.72 -23.15 -6.18
CA LEU A 295 2.05 -23.45 -6.71
C LEU A 295 2.93 -24.24 -5.74
N ILE A 296 2.74 -24.10 -4.43
CA ILE A 296 3.60 -24.75 -3.42
C ILE A 296 3.49 -26.28 -3.51
N LYS A 297 2.29 -26.86 -3.66
CA LYS A 297 2.11 -28.31 -3.75
C LYS A 297 2.86 -28.95 -4.92
N PRO A 298 2.68 -28.52 -6.17
CA PRO A 298 3.42 -29.10 -7.29
C PRO A 298 4.94 -28.86 -7.21
N LEU A 299 5.39 -27.76 -6.60
CA LEU A 299 6.82 -27.51 -6.37
C LEU A 299 7.42 -28.50 -5.37
N ASN A 300 6.69 -28.83 -4.29
CA ASN A 300 7.14 -29.79 -3.29
C ASN A 300 7.07 -31.25 -3.78
N ALA A 301 6.20 -31.56 -4.74
CA ALA A 301 5.94 -32.92 -5.20
C ALA A 301 6.93 -33.41 -6.26
N GLY A 302 7.70 -32.55 -6.91
CA GLY A 302 8.52 -32.91 -8.06
C GLY A 302 9.91 -32.27 -8.09
N ALA A 303 10.87 -32.97 -8.69
CA ALA A 303 12.15 -32.38 -9.07
C ALA A 303 11.93 -31.53 -10.35
N TRP A 304 11.91 -30.21 -10.18
CA TRP A 304 11.77 -29.32 -11.31
C TRP A 304 13.13 -29.10 -11.99
N PRO A 305 13.16 -28.99 -13.34
CA PRO A 305 14.38 -28.59 -14.03
C PRO A 305 14.85 -27.20 -13.56
N PRO A 306 16.17 -26.94 -13.45
CA PRO A 306 16.70 -25.66 -12.96
C PRO A 306 16.15 -24.45 -13.72
N LEU A 307 16.00 -24.55 -15.02
CA LEU A 307 15.44 -23.50 -15.87
C LEU A 307 13.98 -23.21 -15.55
N ALA A 308 13.18 -24.21 -15.17
CA ALA A 308 11.78 -24.02 -14.81
C ALA A 308 11.65 -23.32 -13.46
N GLU A 309 12.48 -23.66 -12.47
CA GLU A 309 12.53 -22.94 -11.20
C GLU A 309 12.93 -21.47 -11.39
N LEU A 310 13.98 -21.21 -12.18
CA LEU A 310 14.44 -19.84 -12.48
C LEU A 310 13.36 -19.05 -13.22
N ALA A 311 12.74 -19.65 -14.25
CA ALA A 311 11.66 -19.00 -15.00
C ALA A 311 10.48 -18.65 -14.10
N LEU A 312 10.08 -19.58 -13.22
CA LEU A 312 9.00 -19.32 -12.25
C LEU A 312 9.34 -18.15 -11.34
N LEU A 313 10.53 -18.14 -10.75
CA LEU A 313 10.97 -17.07 -9.83
C LEU A 313 11.07 -15.70 -10.52
N LEU A 314 11.45 -15.65 -11.78
CA LEU A 314 11.49 -14.40 -12.54
C LEU A 314 10.12 -13.91 -12.96
N VAL A 315 9.25 -14.83 -13.40
CA VAL A 315 7.95 -14.49 -13.99
C VAL A 315 6.87 -14.27 -12.93
N TYR A 316 6.89 -15.02 -11.83
CA TYR A 316 5.83 -15.06 -10.84
C TYR A 316 5.43 -13.68 -10.27
N PRO A 317 6.35 -12.79 -9.84
CA PRO A 317 5.94 -11.48 -9.31
C PRO A 317 5.24 -10.61 -10.35
N PHE A 318 5.69 -10.66 -11.61
CA PHE A 318 5.11 -9.88 -12.71
C PHE A 318 3.80 -10.48 -13.21
N ALA A 319 3.71 -11.79 -13.29
CA ALA A 319 2.45 -12.48 -13.62
C ALA A 319 1.39 -12.21 -12.55
N SER A 320 1.75 -12.31 -11.27
CA SER A 320 0.87 -11.96 -10.15
C SER A 320 0.42 -10.51 -10.23
N LEU A 321 1.34 -9.57 -10.52
CA LEU A 321 1.00 -8.16 -10.70
C LEU A 321 0.01 -7.97 -11.85
N LEU A 322 0.27 -8.57 -13.00
CA LEU A 322 -0.60 -8.46 -14.18
C LEU A 322 -2.01 -8.99 -13.86
N ILE A 323 -2.10 -10.21 -13.33
CA ILE A 323 -3.39 -10.82 -13.03
C ILE A 323 -4.14 -10.05 -11.95
N CYS A 324 -3.48 -9.67 -10.86
CA CYS A 324 -4.10 -8.85 -9.80
C CYS A 324 -4.61 -7.51 -10.34
N THR A 325 -3.87 -6.88 -11.26
CA THR A 325 -4.30 -5.63 -11.90
C THR A 325 -5.52 -5.86 -12.78
N LEU A 326 -5.48 -6.86 -13.67
CA LEU A 326 -6.59 -7.16 -14.57
C LEU A 326 -7.87 -7.54 -13.80
N VAL A 327 -7.75 -8.41 -12.79
CA VAL A 327 -8.87 -8.80 -11.95
C VAL A 327 -9.41 -7.62 -11.14
N GLY A 328 -8.54 -6.79 -10.55
CA GLY A 328 -8.96 -5.59 -9.84
C GLY A 328 -9.74 -4.63 -10.74
N LEU A 329 -9.28 -4.39 -11.98
CA LEU A 329 -9.97 -3.56 -12.96
C LEU A 329 -11.32 -4.20 -13.37
N MET A 330 -11.35 -5.52 -13.57
CA MET A 330 -12.57 -6.25 -13.91
C MET A 330 -13.60 -6.17 -12.76
N VAL A 331 -13.20 -6.43 -11.53
CA VAL A 331 -14.06 -6.31 -10.35
C VAL A 331 -14.61 -4.90 -10.21
N ARG A 332 -13.79 -3.87 -10.44
CA ARG A 332 -14.24 -2.48 -10.45
C ARG A 332 -15.29 -2.22 -11.50
N LYS A 333 -15.05 -2.68 -12.74
CA LYS A 333 -15.98 -2.53 -13.86
C LYS A 333 -17.31 -3.27 -13.61
N LEU A 334 -17.25 -4.52 -13.14
CA LEU A 334 -18.43 -5.33 -12.82
C LEU A 334 -19.21 -4.74 -11.64
N SER A 335 -18.53 -4.29 -10.59
CA SER A 335 -19.18 -3.61 -9.46
C SER A 335 -19.96 -2.39 -9.93
N SER A 336 -19.38 -1.57 -10.79
CA SER A 336 -20.07 -0.39 -11.32
C SER A 336 -21.23 -0.73 -12.24
N ALA A 337 -21.08 -1.76 -13.09
CA ALA A 337 -22.09 -2.12 -14.09
C ALA A 337 -23.29 -2.89 -13.50
N LEU A 338 -23.05 -3.81 -12.55
CA LEU A 338 -24.05 -4.73 -12.05
C LEU A 338 -24.61 -4.35 -10.67
N PHE A 339 -23.79 -3.71 -9.82
CA PHE A 339 -24.10 -3.46 -8.42
C PHE A 339 -24.04 -1.98 -8.04
N GLY A 340 -24.03 -1.05 -9.02
CA GLY A 340 -23.98 0.37 -8.75
C GLY A 340 -22.77 0.79 -7.89
N ASP A 341 -21.66 0.11 -8.07
CA ASP A 341 -20.38 0.34 -7.33
C ASP A 341 -20.41 -0.02 -5.83
N LEU A 342 -21.32 -0.87 -5.38
CA LEU A 342 -21.47 -1.25 -3.96
C LEU A 342 -20.21 -1.84 -3.34
N PHE A 343 -19.34 -2.50 -4.10
CA PHE A 343 -18.08 -3.02 -3.57
C PHE A 343 -17.09 -1.94 -3.15
N PHE A 344 -17.27 -0.69 -3.61
CA PHE A 344 -16.33 0.41 -3.37
C PHE A 344 -16.99 1.69 -2.90
N THR A 345 -18.33 1.75 -2.87
CA THR A 345 -19.09 2.94 -2.50
C THR A 345 -20.28 2.54 -1.64
N PRO A 346 -20.49 3.18 -0.46
CA PRO A 346 -21.60 2.83 0.42
C PRO A 346 -22.96 3.13 -0.24
N PRO A 347 -24.01 2.33 0.05
CA PRO A 347 -25.33 2.43 -0.59
C PRO A 347 -26.04 3.78 -0.38
N THR A 348 -25.74 4.49 0.70
CA THR A 348 -26.31 5.81 1.01
C THR A 348 -26.07 6.86 -0.08
N LYS A 349 -24.99 6.73 -0.87
CA LYS A 349 -24.70 7.63 -2.00
C LYS A 349 -25.53 7.31 -3.25
N HIS A 350 -25.97 6.09 -3.41
CA HIS A 350 -26.84 5.70 -4.52
C HIS A 350 -28.26 6.21 -4.33
N LEU A 351 -28.79 6.17 -3.11
CA LEU A 351 -30.11 6.71 -2.78
C LEU A 351 -30.19 8.22 -3.03
N ALA A 352 -29.16 8.98 -2.64
CA ALA A 352 -29.08 10.40 -2.90
C ALA A 352 -28.96 10.75 -4.39
N ALA A 353 -28.27 9.93 -5.19
CA ALA A 353 -28.12 10.15 -6.63
C ALA A 353 -29.41 9.78 -7.41
N VAL A 354 -30.19 8.82 -6.92
CA VAL A 354 -31.50 8.44 -7.50
C VAL A 354 -32.57 9.47 -7.16
N GLN A 355 -32.54 10.07 -5.98
CA GLN A 355 -33.47 11.14 -5.58
C GLN A 355 -33.16 12.50 -6.22
N ALA A 356 -31.96 12.70 -6.78
CA ALA A 356 -31.54 13.91 -7.47
C ALA A 356 -31.72 13.86 -9.00
N ARG A 357 -32.22 12.75 -9.54
CA ARG A 357 -32.65 12.56 -10.93
C ARG A 357 -34.18 12.64 -11.03
#